data_a9f1771fb51c40d4292d156b006907f0
#
_entry.id   a9f1771fb51c40d4292d156b006907f0
#
_cell.length_a   1.000
_cell.length_b   1.000
_cell.length_c   1.000
_cell.angle_alpha   90.00
_cell.angle_beta   90.00
_cell.angle_gamma   90.00
#
_symmetry.space_group_name_H-M   'P 1'
#
loop_
_entity.id
_entity.type
_entity.pdbx_description
1 polymer ?
#
loop_
_entity_poly.entity_id
_entity_poly.type
_entity_poly.pdbx_seq_one_letter_code
_entity_poly.pdbx_strand_id
1 'polypeptide(L)'
;MKKIIINADDFGLSHSVNQAIIDVYLRGNLTSATLMVNMPGTLEAVAMAKAHPGLSVGLHFCLTEGQAMTGVSSLTDASGRFFSRQALIARCASGKVRQADIRREFQAQVDFFAAHGLTLAHIDSHQHCHMMPVIFFAILGQINRIGVPLRLAFANAPLSLLWRRPVRFFKQAVLICMTTLYKTLLRVPTNDALVSIHDLDKHEFELADYTRLVAASQGRVVELFVNPYQLGKDLHQLYDGCWEDHAEFIGKCHSEYQVLTGQDVVKQFNGEITVYAKI
;
A
#
# COMPACT_ATOMS: atom_id res chain seq x y z
N MET A 1 -0.69 19.21 16.47
CA MET A 1 -1.64 18.99 15.37
C MET A 1 -1.26 17.68 14.69
N LYS A 2 -2.22 16.84 14.28
CA LYS A 2 -1.94 15.63 13.50
C LYS A 2 -1.46 16.02 12.12
N LYS A 3 -0.47 15.30 11.59
CA LYS A 3 -0.10 15.28 10.17
C LYS A 3 -0.83 14.14 9.51
N ILE A 4 -1.60 14.41 8.46
CA ILE A 4 -2.45 13.44 7.78
C ILE A 4 -1.93 13.28 6.35
N ILE A 5 -1.55 12.05 6.00
CA ILE A 5 -1.18 11.65 4.64
C ILE A 5 -2.34 10.89 4.06
N ILE A 6 -2.75 11.22 2.85
CA ILE A 6 -3.76 10.45 2.12
C ILE A 6 -3.07 9.84 0.91
N ASN A 7 -2.89 8.52 0.94
CA ASN A 7 -2.18 7.78 -0.09
C ASN A 7 -3.09 6.81 -0.82
N ALA A 8 -3.11 6.86 -2.15
CA ALA A 8 -3.74 5.83 -2.95
C ALA A 8 -2.75 4.70 -3.24
N ASP A 9 -3.15 3.49 -2.89
CA ASP A 9 -2.41 2.27 -3.23
C ASP A 9 -2.75 1.83 -4.66
N ASP A 10 -1.95 0.92 -5.21
CA ASP A 10 -2.16 0.24 -6.50
C ASP A 10 -2.09 1.12 -7.75
N PHE A 11 -1.48 2.31 -7.71
CA PHE A 11 -1.21 3.10 -8.92
C PHE A 11 -0.33 2.27 -9.88
N GLY A 12 -0.72 2.15 -11.13
CA GLY A 12 -0.08 1.28 -12.12
C GLY A 12 -0.72 -0.10 -12.26
N LEU A 13 -1.67 -0.47 -11.40
CA LEU A 13 -2.35 -1.77 -11.48
C LEU A 13 -3.03 -1.96 -12.84
N SER A 14 -3.85 -1.00 -13.25
CA SER A 14 -4.58 -1.00 -14.51
C SER A 14 -4.97 0.41 -14.94
N HIS A 15 -5.47 0.57 -16.16
CA HIS A 15 -5.99 1.84 -16.67
C HIS A 15 -7.09 2.43 -15.78
N SER A 16 -8.10 1.64 -15.44
CA SER A 16 -9.25 2.10 -14.64
C SER A 16 -8.82 2.56 -13.25
N VAL A 17 -7.84 1.88 -12.63
CA VAL A 17 -7.29 2.27 -11.33
C VAL A 17 -6.46 3.54 -11.44
N ASN A 18 -5.65 3.67 -12.49
CA ASN A 18 -4.87 4.88 -12.74
C ASN A 18 -5.78 6.11 -12.88
N GLN A 19 -6.84 6.01 -13.68
CA GLN A 19 -7.80 7.10 -13.86
C GLN A 19 -8.49 7.45 -12.53
N ALA A 20 -8.94 6.46 -11.78
CA ALA A 20 -9.57 6.69 -10.49
C ALA A 20 -8.65 7.45 -9.51
N ILE A 21 -7.39 7.11 -9.44
CA ILE A 21 -6.40 7.78 -8.59
C ILE A 21 -6.21 9.24 -9.02
N ILE A 22 -6.09 9.50 -10.32
CA ILE A 22 -5.93 10.86 -10.83
C ILE A 22 -7.21 11.68 -10.62
N ASP A 23 -8.40 11.12 -10.81
CA ASP A 23 -9.66 11.80 -10.54
C ASP A 23 -9.75 12.26 -9.07
N VAL A 24 -9.40 11.37 -8.13
CA VAL A 24 -9.38 11.68 -6.69
C VAL A 24 -8.33 12.75 -6.37
N TYR A 25 -7.16 12.68 -7.01
CA TYR A 25 -6.11 13.71 -6.87
C TYR A 25 -6.59 15.07 -7.37
N LEU A 26 -7.17 15.14 -8.56
CA LEU A 26 -7.68 16.39 -9.13
C LEU A 26 -8.85 16.97 -8.31
N ARG A 27 -9.61 16.13 -7.63
CA ARG A 27 -10.62 16.56 -6.66
C ARG A 27 -10.02 17.19 -5.39
N GLY A 28 -8.71 16.98 -5.15
CA GLY A 28 -8.02 17.48 -3.96
C GLY A 28 -8.14 16.59 -2.72
N ASN A 29 -8.60 15.34 -2.89
CA ASN A 29 -8.78 14.38 -1.81
C ASN A 29 -7.61 13.39 -1.66
N LEU A 30 -6.52 13.60 -2.39
CA LEU A 30 -5.32 12.75 -2.39
C LEU A 30 -4.06 13.59 -2.37
N THR A 31 -3.03 13.16 -1.62
CA THR A 31 -1.73 13.84 -1.57
C THR A 31 -0.60 13.01 -2.15
N SER A 32 -0.74 11.68 -2.12
CA SER A 32 0.27 10.75 -2.62
C SER A 32 -0.37 9.49 -3.20
N ALA A 33 0.39 8.78 -4.02
CA ALA A 33 0.05 7.47 -4.52
C ALA A 33 1.28 6.56 -4.50
N THR A 34 1.08 5.25 -4.41
CA THR A 34 2.18 4.28 -4.51
C THR A 34 2.06 3.43 -5.74
N LEU A 35 3.15 3.46 -6.55
CA LEU A 35 3.25 2.90 -7.89
C LEU A 35 3.69 1.43 -7.85
N MET A 36 2.88 0.55 -8.41
CA MET A 36 3.27 -0.81 -8.80
C MET A 36 4.03 -0.74 -10.13
N VAL A 37 5.29 -1.14 -10.13
CA VAL A 37 6.18 -0.98 -11.30
C VAL A 37 6.19 -2.20 -12.24
N ASN A 38 5.38 -3.20 -11.93
CA ASN A 38 5.37 -4.51 -12.59
C ASN A 38 3.97 -4.93 -13.12
N MET A 39 3.06 -3.97 -13.26
CA MET A 39 1.67 -4.22 -13.65
C MET A 39 1.35 -3.61 -15.03
N PRO A 40 0.24 -4.01 -15.67
CA PRO A 40 -0.10 -3.55 -17.03
C PRO A 40 -0.26 -2.03 -17.16
N GLY A 41 -0.74 -1.34 -16.12
CA GLY A 41 -0.95 0.12 -16.11
C GLY A 41 0.28 0.94 -15.75
N THR A 42 1.45 0.31 -15.47
CA THR A 42 2.64 0.98 -14.93
C THR A 42 3.12 2.16 -15.79
N LEU A 43 3.31 1.97 -17.10
CA LEU A 43 3.86 3.03 -17.96
C LEU A 43 2.89 4.20 -18.13
N GLU A 44 1.60 3.93 -18.14
CA GLU A 44 0.57 4.97 -18.12
C GLU A 44 0.61 5.76 -16.82
N ALA A 45 0.71 5.07 -15.67
CA ALA A 45 0.85 5.71 -14.37
C ALA A 45 2.09 6.61 -14.29
N VAL A 46 3.22 6.19 -14.87
CA VAL A 46 4.43 7.02 -15.01
C VAL A 46 4.15 8.30 -15.81
N ALA A 47 3.45 8.20 -16.91
CA ALA A 47 3.09 9.37 -17.72
C ALA A 47 2.16 10.32 -16.96
N MET A 48 1.17 9.78 -16.24
CA MET A 48 0.24 10.54 -15.39
C MET A 48 0.97 11.22 -14.22
N ALA A 49 1.89 10.52 -13.55
CA ALA A 49 2.71 11.09 -12.48
C ALA A 49 3.53 12.29 -12.97
N LYS A 50 4.13 12.21 -14.16
CA LYS A 50 4.87 13.32 -14.78
C LYS A 50 3.98 14.49 -15.17
N ALA A 51 2.74 14.23 -15.60
CA ALA A 51 1.75 15.25 -15.90
C ALA A 51 1.22 15.97 -14.64
N HIS A 52 1.35 15.33 -13.46
CA HIS A 52 0.87 15.84 -12.19
C HIS A 52 2.01 15.92 -11.16
N PRO A 53 2.98 16.83 -11.30
CA PRO A 53 4.18 16.88 -10.45
C PRO A 53 3.89 17.23 -8.99
N GLY A 54 2.67 17.66 -8.66
CA GLY A 54 2.22 17.86 -7.28
C GLY A 54 1.80 16.57 -6.57
N LEU A 55 1.57 15.47 -7.31
CA LEU A 55 1.29 14.16 -6.73
C LEU A 55 2.60 13.54 -6.23
N SER A 56 2.67 13.24 -4.93
CA SER A 56 3.83 12.58 -4.34
C SER A 56 3.77 11.09 -4.63
N VAL A 57 4.74 10.54 -5.38
CA VAL A 57 4.70 9.13 -5.81
C VAL A 57 5.74 8.30 -5.08
N GLY A 58 5.26 7.26 -4.37
CA GLY A 58 6.07 6.24 -3.70
C GLY A 58 6.10 4.91 -4.45
N LEU A 59 6.93 3.97 -3.98
CA LEU A 59 6.97 2.60 -4.49
C LEU A 59 5.97 1.72 -3.73
N HIS A 60 5.02 1.13 -4.45
CA HIS A 60 4.18 0.04 -3.97
C HIS A 60 4.89 -1.30 -4.23
N PHE A 61 5.84 -1.65 -3.36
CA PHE A 61 6.67 -2.85 -3.54
C PHE A 61 5.81 -4.11 -3.63
N CYS A 62 5.88 -4.81 -4.74
CA CYS A 62 5.04 -5.97 -5.01
C CYS A 62 5.85 -7.26 -5.14
N LEU A 63 5.40 -8.31 -4.43
CA LEU A 63 5.92 -9.68 -4.49
C LEU A 63 4.80 -10.73 -4.62
N THR A 64 3.56 -10.31 -4.84
CA THR A 64 2.39 -11.19 -4.75
C THR A 64 1.47 -11.10 -5.96
N GLU A 65 1.79 -10.23 -6.92
CA GLU A 65 0.97 -10.02 -8.10
C GLU A 65 1.81 -9.58 -9.31
N GLY A 66 1.37 -9.93 -10.52
CA GLY A 66 2.06 -9.56 -11.76
C GLY A 66 3.33 -10.37 -12.04
N GLN A 67 4.16 -9.82 -12.91
CA GLN A 67 5.44 -10.40 -13.32
C GLN A 67 6.58 -9.83 -12.48
N ALA A 68 7.54 -10.68 -12.09
CA ALA A 68 8.74 -10.20 -11.43
C ALA A 68 9.65 -9.45 -12.43
N MET A 69 10.19 -8.31 -12.03
CA MET A 69 11.15 -7.56 -12.86
C MET A 69 12.45 -8.31 -13.06
N THR A 70 12.81 -9.18 -12.13
CA THR A 70 14.06 -9.97 -12.18
C THR A 70 13.89 -11.37 -12.78
N GLY A 71 12.71 -11.68 -13.34
CA GLY A 71 12.41 -12.96 -13.97
C GLY A 71 12.21 -14.10 -12.98
N VAL A 72 12.41 -15.34 -13.44
CA VAL A 72 12.18 -16.55 -12.64
C VAL A 72 13.13 -16.61 -11.43
N SER A 73 12.56 -16.84 -10.26
CA SER A 73 13.29 -16.86 -8.99
C SER A 73 12.57 -17.70 -7.93
N SER A 74 13.06 -17.68 -6.68
CA SER A 74 12.32 -18.32 -5.56
C SER A 74 11.00 -17.63 -5.19
N LEU A 75 10.72 -16.46 -5.78
CA LEU A 75 9.51 -15.65 -5.56
C LEU A 75 8.40 -15.93 -6.59
N THR A 76 8.72 -16.66 -7.66
CA THR A 76 7.86 -16.78 -8.85
C THR A 76 7.64 -18.24 -9.23
N ASP A 77 6.63 -18.45 -10.05
CA ASP A 77 6.46 -19.69 -10.83
C ASP A 77 7.43 -19.76 -12.02
N ALA A 78 7.29 -20.81 -12.85
CA ALA A 78 8.14 -21.03 -14.01
C ALA A 78 7.92 -20.00 -15.15
N SER A 79 6.81 -19.25 -15.12
CA SER A 79 6.53 -18.17 -16.08
C SER A 79 7.08 -16.81 -15.62
N GLY A 80 7.63 -16.73 -14.41
CA GLY A 80 8.10 -15.49 -13.82
C GLY A 80 7.01 -14.68 -13.11
N ARG A 81 5.77 -15.21 -12.98
CA ARG A 81 4.71 -14.57 -12.20
C ARG A 81 4.94 -14.80 -10.71
N PHE A 82 4.69 -13.77 -9.92
CA PHE A 82 4.72 -13.90 -8.47
C PHE A 82 3.69 -14.90 -7.95
N PHE A 83 4.05 -15.59 -6.89
CA PHE A 83 3.10 -16.42 -6.15
C PHE A 83 2.07 -15.55 -5.43
N SER A 84 0.86 -16.07 -5.24
CA SER A 84 -0.15 -15.41 -4.40
C SER A 84 0.37 -15.17 -2.98
N ARG A 85 -0.24 -14.23 -2.26
CA ARG A 85 0.13 -13.91 -0.87
C ARG A 85 0.17 -15.13 0.03
N GLN A 86 -0.83 -16.04 -0.06
CA GLN A 86 -0.87 -17.27 0.75
C GLN A 86 0.30 -18.20 0.41
N ALA A 87 0.60 -18.37 -0.88
CA ALA A 87 1.71 -19.19 -1.33
C ALA A 87 3.06 -18.59 -0.92
N LEU A 88 3.22 -17.26 -1.00
CA LEU A 88 4.42 -16.57 -0.55
C LEU A 88 4.65 -16.77 0.96
N ILE A 89 3.60 -16.62 1.80
CA ILE A 89 3.67 -16.88 3.24
C ILE A 89 4.13 -18.32 3.52
N ALA A 90 3.52 -19.31 2.86
CA ALA A 90 3.87 -20.73 3.03
C ALA A 90 5.31 -21.02 2.60
N ARG A 91 5.77 -20.39 1.51
CA ARG A 91 7.15 -20.52 1.00
C ARG A 91 8.17 -19.86 1.94
N CYS A 92 7.85 -18.70 2.50
CA CYS A 92 8.68 -18.06 3.53
C CYS A 92 8.79 -18.95 4.77
N ALA A 93 7.67 -19.49 5.27
CA ALA A 93 7.65 -20.36 6.44
C ALA A 93 8.41 -21.67 6.24
N SER A 94 8.43 -22.20 5.00
CA SER A 94 9.15 -23.44 4.65
C SER A 94 10.60 -23.21 4.18
N GLY A 95 11.12 -21.99 4.28
CA GLY A 95 12.50 -21.68 3.88
C GLY A 95 12.76 -21.75 2.36
N LYS A 96 11.72 -21.75 1.53
CA LYS A 96 11.82 -21.85 0.06
C LYS A 96 12.10 -20.51 -0.62
N VAL A 97 12.06 -19.40 0.12
CA VAL A 97 12.33 -18.06 -0.40
C VAL A 97 13.77 -17.65 -0.06
N ARG A 98 14.55 -17.31 -1.07
CA ARG A 98 15.94 -16.83 -0.90
C ARG A 98 15.97 -15.33 -0.69
N GLN A 99 16.60 -14.87 0.38
CA GLN A 99 16.74 -13.44 0.68
C GLN A 99 17.45 -12.66 -0.45
N ALA A 100 18.37 -13.31 -1.17
CA ALA A 100 19.04 -12.70 -2.32
C ALA A 100 18.05 -12.33 -3.44
N ASP A 101 17.05 -13.19 -3.69
CA ASP A 101 16.02 -12.91 -4.69
C ASP A 101 15.12 -11.75 -4.25
N ILE A 102 14.74 -11.69 -2.96
CA ILE A 102 13.98 -10.55 -2.40
C ILE A 102 14.77 -9.25 -2.59
N ARG A 103 16.05 -9.23 -2.22
CA ARG A 103 16.90 -8.03 -2.35
C ARG A 103 17.06 -7.58 -3.80
N ARG A 104 17.24 -8.53 -4.72
CA ARG A 104 17.40 -8.24 -6.15
C ARG A 104 16.13 -7.65 -6.73
N GLU A 105 14.98 -8.25 -6.41
CA GLU A 105 13.69 -7.77 -6.88
C GLU A 105 13.33 -6.39 -6.30
N PHE A 106 13.55 -6.20 -4.99
CA PHE A 106 13.35 -4.90 -4.35
C PHE A 106 14.20 -3.81 -5.02
N GLN A 107 15.48 -4.09 -5.28
CA GLN A 107 16.37 -3.13 -5.92
C GLN A 107 15.91 -2.81 -7.36
N ALA A 108 15.49 -3.82 -8.13
CA ALA A 108 14.99 -3.60 -9.49
C ALA A 108 13.75 -2.70 -9.50
N GLN A 109 12.82 -2.90 -8.54
CA GLN A 109 11.64 -2.07 -8.43
C GLN A 109 11.98 -0.63 -7.97
N VAL A 110 12.95 -0.44 -7.11
CA VAL A 110 13.46 0.90 -6.72
C VAL A 110 14.15 1.60 -7.90
N ASP A 111 15.02 0.89 -8.62
CA ASP A 111 15.79 1.44 -9.75
C ASP A 111 14.88 1.87 -10.92
N PHE A 112 13.68 1.30 -11.01
CA PHE A 112 12.67 1.69 -11.99
C PHE A 112 12.32 3.18 -11.89
N PHE A 113 12.26 3.76 -10.70
CA PHE A 113 11.95 5.17 -10.51
C PHE A 113 12.99 6.07 -11.21
N ALA A 114 14.26 5.85 -10.93
CA ALA A 114 15.34 6.61 -11.56
C ALA A 114 15.38 6.40 -13.08
N ALA A 115 15.19 5.17 -13.55
CA ALA A 115 15.18 4.82 -14.97
C ALA A 115 14.05 5.54 -15.74
N HIS A 116 12.95 5.85 -15.06
CA HIS A 116 11.79 6.54 -15.65
C HIS A 116 11.70 8.02 -15.26
N GLY A 117 12.74 8.59 -14.61
CA GLY A 117 12.79 10.01 -14.22
C GLY A 117 11.74 10.39 -13.17
N LEU A 118 11.38 9.47 -12.29
CA LEU A 118 10.51 9.72 -11.14
C LEU A 118 11.35 9.89 -9.86
N THR A 119 10.89 10.76 -8.98
CA THR A 119 11.44 10.86 -7.62
C THR A 119 10.72 9.89 -6.71
N LEU A 120 11.47 9.00 -6.05
CA LEU A 120 10.92 8.07 -5.07
C LEU A 120 10.64 8.83 -3.76
N ALA A 121 9.35 9.07 -3.46
CA ALA A 121 8.95 9.86 -2.30
C ALA A 121 8.91 9.04 -1.00
N HIS A 122 8.50 7.79 -1.05
CA HIS A 122 8.42 6.85 0.07
C HIS A 122 8.27 5.42 -0.46
N ILE A 123 8.24 4.47 0.46
CA ILE A 123 8.06 3.05 0.13
C ILE A 123 6.94 2.48 1.00
N ASP A 124 6.12 1.66 0.39
CA ASP A 124 5.19 0.76 1.07
C ASP A 124 5.15 -0.60 0.34
N SER A 125 4.10 -1.39 0.46
CA SER A 125 4.00 -2.60 -0.35
C SER A 125 2.59 -3.13 -0.52
N HIS A 126 2.35 -3.72 -1.67
CA HIS A 126 1.14 -4.45 -1.98
C HIS A 126 0.89 -5.56 -0.96
N GLN A 127 -0.36 -5.61 -0.45
CA GLN A 127 -0.77 -6.55 0.60
C GLN A 127 0.14 -6.56 1.84
N HIS A 128 0.85 -5.45 2.09
CA HIS A 128 1.79 -5.28 3.21
C HIS A 128 2.86 -6.38 3.30
N CYS A 129 3.31 -6.92 2.16
CA CYS A 129 4.26 -8.04 2.12
C CYS A 129 5.60 -7.72 2.81
N HIS A 130 6.03 -6.44 2.81
CA HIS A 130 7.25 -6.01 3.51
C HIS A 130 7.19 -6.21 5.03
N MET A 131 5.98 -6.35 5.62
CA MET A 131 5.84 -6.63 7.05
C MET A 131 6.17 -8.08 7.42
N MET A 132 6.27 -9.01 6.45
CA MET A 132 6.72 -10.38 6.74
C MET A 132 8.19 -10.37 7.18
N PRO A 133 8.57 -11.00 8.31
CA PRO A 133 9.93 -10.93 8.85
C PRO A 133 11.02 -11.28 7.83
N VAL A 134 10.85 -12.36 7.06
CA VAL A 134 11.81 -12.79 6.04
C VAL A 134 12.05 -11.70 5.01
N ILE A 135 11.00 -11.00 4.58
CA ILE A 135 11.08 -9.91 3.59
C ILE A 135 11.67 -8.66 4.24
N PHE A 136 11.14 -8.24 5.40
CA PHE A 136 11.61 -7.05 6.10
C PHE A 136 13.12 -7.09 6.35
N PHE A 137 13.62 -8.17 6.96
CA PHE A 137 15.06 -8.29 7.24
C PHE A 137 15.92 -8.42 6.00
N ALA A 138 15.37 -8.97 4.90
CA ALA A 138 16.09 -9.01 3.63
C ALA A 138 16.35 -7.62 3.05
N ILE A 139 15.38 -6.69 3.14
CA ILE A 139 15.45 -5.36 2.50
C ILE A 139 15.83 -4.22 3.46
N LEU A 140 15.88 -4.45 4.78
CA LEU A 140 16.15 -3.43 5.80
C LEU A 140 17.40 -2.59 5.50
N GLY A 141 18.50 -3.25 5.10
CA GLY A 141 19.75 -2.56 4.77
C GLY A 141 19.62 -1.65 3.53
N GLN A 142 18.81 -2.04 2.56
CA GLN A 142 18.53 -1.24 1.35
C GLN A 142 17.63 -0.06 1.70
N ILE A 143 16.54 -0.26 2.45
CA ILE A 143 15.65 0.82 2.91
C ILE A 143 16.45 1.89 3.66
N ASN A 144 17.27 1.50 4.64
CA ASN A 144 18.09 2.44 5.41
C ASN A 144 19.15 3.18 4.57
N ARG A 145 19.60 2.60 3.45
CA ARG A 145 20.54 3.23 2.51
C ARG A 145 19.83 4.19 1.56
N ILE A 146 18.65 3.83 1.08
CA ILE A 146 17.83 4.67 0.19
C ILE A 146 17.40 5.92 0.93
N GLY A 147 17.05 5.82 2.22
CA GLY A 147 16.80 6.97 3.08
C GLY A 147 15.44 7.63 2.93
N VAL A 148 14.52 7.06 2.14
CA VAL A 148 13.15 7.59 2.03
C VAL A 148 12.24 6.99 3.10
N PRO A 149 11.15 7.68 3.50
CA PRO A 149 10.20 7.17 4.46
C PRO A 149 9.61 5.80 4.09
N LEU A 150 9.31 4.98 5.11
CA LEU A 150 8.65 3.69 4.95
C LEU A 150 7.30 3.70 5.67
N ARG A 151 6.23 3.31 4.98
CA ARG A 151 4.96 2.96 5.62
C ARG A 151 5.13 1.71 6.46
N LEU A 152 4.68 1.76 7.71
CA LEU A 152 4.51 0.58 8.55
C LEU A 152 3.01 0.28 8.72
N ALA A 153 2.62 -0.97 8.52
CA ALA A 153 1.26 -1.41 8.77
C ALA A 153 1.10 -1.69 10.26
N PHE A 154 0.24 -0.91 10.91
CA PHE A 154 -0.10 -1.07 12.32
C PHE A 154 -1.46 -1.72 12.47
N ALA A 155 -1.57 -2.53 13.48
CA ALA A 155 -2.86 -2.98 13.92
C ALA A 155 -3.48 -1.90 14.84
N ASN A 156 -4.49 -1.22 14.35
CA ASN A 156 -5.07 -0.02 15.01
C ASN A 156 -6.09 -0.33 16.11
N ALA A 157 -6.48 -1.60 16.30
CA ALA A 157 -7.46 -1.93 17.34
C ALA A 157 -6.81 -1.92 18.74
N PRO A 158 -7.36 -1.18 19.71
CA PRO A 158 -6.88 -1.22 21.08
C PRO A 158 -6.95 -2.65 21.64
N LEU A 159 -5.86 -3.14 22.22
CA LEU A 159 -5.81 -4.46 22.84
C LEU A 159 -6.94 -4.68 23.85
N SER A 160 -7.35 -3.61 24.54
CA SER A 160 -8.46 -3.64 25.49
C SER A 160 -9.81 -4.07 24.91
N LEU A 161 -10.02 -3.89 23.61
CA LEU A 161 -11.25 -4.32 22.93
C LEU A 161 -11.19 -5.79 22.49
N LEU A 162 -10.02 -6.40 22.51
CA LEU A 162 -9.79 -7.75 21.96
C LEU A 162 -9.60 -8.82 23.04
N TRP A 163 -9.55 -8.45 24.33
CA TRP A 163 -9.26 -9.39 25.41
C TRP A 163 -10.25 -10.59 25.48
N ARG A 164 -11.49 -10.40 25.01
CA ARG A 164 -12.51 -11.47 24.89
C ARG A 164 -12.35 -12.34 23.66
N ARG A 165 -11.38 -12.03 22.77
CA ARG A 165 -11.09 -12.77 21.53
C ARG A 165 -9.61 -13.15 21.51
N PRO A 166 -9.20 -14.21 22.25
CA PRO A 166 -7.78 -14.48 22.52
C PRO A 166 -6.91 -14.64 21.27
N VAL A 167 -7.42 -15.25 20.22
CA VAL A 167 -6.67 -15.41 18.96
C VAL A 167 -6.42 -14.04 18.28
N ARG A 168 -7.42 -13.17 18.25
CA ARG A 168 -7.27 -11.82 17.70
C ARG A 168 -6.36 -10.95 18.57
N PHE A 169 -6.50 -11.07 19.90
CA PHE A 169 -5.64 -10.38 20.86
C PHE A 169 -4.17 -10.76 20.65
N PHE A 170 -3.88 -12.08 20.60
CA PHE A 170 -2.51 -12.56 20.39
C PHE A 170 -1.92 -12.12 19.05
N LYS A 171 -2.68 -12.25 17.96
CA LYS A 171 -2.29 -11.76 16.63
C LYS A 171 -1.95 -10.26 16.67
N GLN A 172 -2.81 -9.47 17.31
CA GLN A 172 -2.62 -8.03 17.45
C GLN A 172 -1.36 -7.69 18.26
N ALA A 173 -1.15 -8.36 19.40
CA ALA A 173 0.03 -8.16 20.23
C ALA A 173 1.32 -8.48 19.46
N VAL A 174 1.34 -9.58 18.70
CA VAL A 174 2.48 -9.92 17.84
C VAL A 174 2.74 -8.84 16.79
N LEU A 175 1.71 -8.35 16.12
CA LEU A 175 1.86 -7.28 15.12
C LEU A 175 2.39 -5.98 15.74
N ILE A 176 1.90 -5.59 16.91
CA ILE A 176 2.41 -4.41 17.64
C ILE A 176 3.88 -4.60 18.01
N CYS A 177 4.26 -5.75 18.57
CA CYS A 177 5.65 -6.06 18.91
C CYS A 177 6.56 -6.02 17.69
N MET A 178 6.15 -6.64 16.59
CA MET A 178 6.90 -6.63 15.34
C MET A 178 7.08 -5.21 14.79
N THR A 179 6.01 -4.43 14.74
CA THR A 179 6.05 -3.06 14.25
C THR A 179 6.96 -2.18 15.11
N THR A 180 6.87 -2.33 16.44
CA THR A 180 7.76 -1.63 17.39
C THR A 180 9.22 -1.99 17.12
N LEU A 181 9.53 -3.29 16.98
CA LEU A 181 10.87 -3.74 16.63
C LEU A 181 11.34 -3.15 15.30
N TYR A 182 10.52 -3.20 14.25
CA TYR A 182 10.88 -2.66 12.94
C TYR A 182 11.16 -1.16 13.02
N LYS A 183 10.33 -0.41 13.76
CA LYS A 183 10.52 1.02 13.97
C LYS A 183 11.86 1.36 14.63
N THR A 184 12.35 0.50 15.55
CA THR A 184 13.68 0.69 16.19
C THR A 184 14.86 0.37 15.27
N LEU A 185 14.68 -0.48 14.26
CA LEU A 185 15.72 -0.89 13.31
C LEU A 185 15.81 0.03 12.09
N LEU A 186 14.74 0.75 11.79
CA LEU A 186 14.67 1.70 10.69
C LEU A 186 15.39 3.00 11.05
N ARG A 187 16.12 3.55 10.06
CA ARG A 187 16.78 4.86 10.14
C ARG A 187 16.07 5.90 9.28
N VAL A 188 14.85 5.61 8.89
CA VAL A 188 14.01 6.44 8.02
C VAL A 188 12.72 6.83 8.75
N PRO A 189 12.08 7.95 8.39
CA PRO A 189 10.79 8.32 8.94
C PRO A 189 9.71 7.26 8.65
N THR A 190 8.75 7.14 9.56
CA THR A 190 7.61 6.22 9.42
C THR A 190 6.33 6.90 9.89
N ASN A 191 5.17 6.38 9.46
CA ASN A 191 3.89 6.74 10.05
C ASN A 191 3.77 6.25 11.51
N ASP A 192 2.91 6.88 12.30
CA ASP A 192 2.56 6.44 13.65
C ASP A 192 1.27 5.60 13.65
N ALA A 193 0.36 5.87 12.72
CA ALA A 193 -0.86 5.09 12.52
C ALA A 193 -1.14 4.91 11.03
N LEU A 194 -1.74 3.78 10.69
CA LEU A 194 -2.28 3.46 9.37
C LEU A 194 -3.76 3.15 9.53
N VAL A 195 -4.61 3.80 8.78
CA VAL A 195 -6.07 3.60 8.80
C VAL A 195 -6.62 3.45 7.39
N SER A 196 -7.64 2.62 7.25
CA SER A 196 -8.39 2.46 6.01
C SER A 196 -9.86 2.21 6.30
N ILE A 197 -10.72 2.65 5.40
CA ILE A 197 -12.14 2.30 5.47
C ILE A 197 -12.38 0.81 5.23
N HIS A 198 -11.47 0.11 4.56
CA HIS A 198 -11.54 -1.35 4.36
C HIS A 198 -11.44 -2.15 5.66
N ASP A 199 -10.99 -1.54 6.76
CA ASP A 199 -11.02 -2.14 8.10
C ASP A 199 -12.42 -2.16 8.72
N LEU A 200 -13.38 -1.43 8.14
CA LEU A 200 -14.77 -1.41 8.56
C LEU A 200 -15.51 -2.61 7.99
N ASP A 201 -16.43 -3.16 8.79
CA ASP A 201 -17.31 -4.24 8.36
C ASP A 201 -18.52 -3.68 7.59
N LYS A 202 -18.21 -3.07 6.42
CA LYS A 202 -19.16 -2.41 5.52
C LYS A 202 -18.82 -2.69 4.07
N HIS A 203 -19.82 -2.60 3.18
CA HIS A 203 -19.64 -2.67 1.72
C HIS A 203 -19.76 -1.30 1.05
N GLU A 204 -20.51 -0.37 1.64
CA GLU A 204 -20.68 1.01 1.18
C GLU A 204 -20.13 1.97 2.22
N PHE A 205 -19.45 3.00 1.74
CA PHE A 205 -18.75 3.96 2.60
C PHE A 205 -19.37 5.35 2.52
N GLU A 206 -19.20 6.11 3.61
CA GLU A 206 -19.69 7.46 3.75
C GLU A 206 -18.57 8.39 4.22
N LEU A 207 -18.72 9.70 3.96
CA LEU A 207 -17.78 10.73 4.42
C LEU A 207 -17.49 10.63 5.94
N ALA A 208 -18.51 10.31 6.73
CA ALA A 208 -18.39 10.18 8.18
C ALA A 208 -17.44 9.02 8.60
N ASP A 209 -17.26 8.00 7.77
CA ASP A 209 -16.37 6.89 8.06
C ASP A 209 -14.90 7.35 8.05
N TYR A 210 -14.51 8.15 7.07
CA TYR A 210 -13.15 8.71 6.96
C TYR A 210 -12.83 9.62 8.15
N THR A 211 -13.74 10.53 8.48
CA THR A 211 -13.55 11.48 9.59
C THR A 211 -13.43 10.77 10.92
N ARG A 212 -14.26 9.74 11.14
CA ARG A 212 -14.24 8.92 12.36
C ARG A 212 -12.93 8.15 12.51
N LEU A 213 -12.48 7.51 11.44
CA LEU A 213 -11.22 6.74 11.45
C LEU A 213 -10.01 7.61 11.74
N VAL A 214 -9.89 8.75 11.05
CA VAL A 214 -8.79 9.69 11.27
C VAL A 214 -8.86 10.32 12.65
N ALA A 215 -10.05 10.68 13.14
CA ALA A 215 -10.21 11.23 14.48
C ALA A 215 -9.84 10.22 15.58
N ALA A 216 -10.26 8.97 15.43
CA ALA A 216 -9.99 7.90 16.38
C ALA A 216 -8.54 7.41 16.38
N SER A 217 -7.78 7.64 15.30
CA SER A 217 -6.39 7.21 15.19
C SER A 217 -5.49 7.91 16.22
N GLN A 218 -4.48 7.20 16.70
CA GLN A 218 -3.49 7.74 17.62
C GLN A 218 -2.17 8.02 16.89
N GLY A 219 -1.37 8.95 17.45
CA GLY A 219 -0.07 9.32 16.89
C GLY A 219 -0.09 10.68 16.20
N ARG A 220 1.12 11.14 15.84
CA ARG A 220 1.33 12.45 15.22
C ARG A 220 1.21 12.38 13.69
N VAL A 221 1.73 11.32 13.08
CA VAL A 221 1.71 11.06 11.64
C VAL A 221 0.71 9.93 11.37
N VAL A 222 -0.42 10.27 10.79
CA VAL A 222 -1.50 9.32 10.45
C VAL A 222 -1.57 9.21 8.94
N GLU A 223 -1.48 8.00 8.44
CA GLU A 223 -1.76 7.72 7.05
C GLU A 223 -3.16 7.11 6.91
N LEU A 224 -3.97 7.74 6.07
CA LEU A 224 -5.18 7.17 5.50
C LEU A 224 -4.81 6.60 4.13
N PHE A 225 -4.74 5.28 4.00
CA PHE A 225 -4.58 4.66 2.69
C PHE A 225 -5.94 4.33 2.08
N VAL A 226 -6.04 4.53 0.79
CA VAL A 226 -7.26 4.37 0.00
C VAL A 226 -6.97 3.56 -1.26
N ASN A 227 -7.97 2.83 -1.74
CA ASN A 227 -7.89 2.06 -2.97
C ASN A 227 -9.05 2.45 -3.91
N PRO A 228 -9.05 3.67 -4.47
CA PRO A 228 -10.13 4.09 -5.36
C PRO A 228 -10.04 3.37 -6.71
N TYR A 229 -11.07 2.59 -7.07
CA TYR A 229 -11.13 1.89 -8.35
C TYR A 229 -12.35 2.33 -9.16
N GLN A 230 -12.14 2.67 -10.42
CA GLN A 230 -13.21 2.66 -11.43
C GLN A 230 -13.43 1.23 -11.91
N LEU A 231 -14.70 0.88 -12.14
CA LEU A 231 -15.02 -0.40 -12.78
C LEU A 231 -14.75 -0.30 -14.28
N GLY A 232 -13.80 -1.09 -14.77
CA GLY A 232 -13.39 -1.13 -16.17
C GLY A 232 -13.19 -2.54 -16.68
N LYS A 233 -13.21 -2.71 -18.00
CA LYS A 233 -12.96 -4.00 -18.65
C LYS A 233 -11.55 -4.54 -18.39
N ASP A 234 -10.58 -3.64 -18.20
CA ASP A 234 -9.18 -3.94 -17.89
C ASP A 234 -9.04 -4.65 -16.53
N LEU A 235 -9.84 -4.30 -15.52
CA LEU A 235 -9.88 -5.02 -14.26
C LEU A 235 -10.44 -6.44 -14.42
N HIS A 236 -11.50 -6.62 -15.21
CA HIS A 236 -12.00 -7.96 -15.50
C HIS A 236 -10.99 -8.81 -16.25
N GLN A 237 -10.24 -8.22 -17.19
CA GLN A 237 -9.17 -8.92 -17.91
C GLN A 237 -7.99 -9.28 -17.00
N LEU A 238 -7.63 -8.40 -16.06
CA LEU A 238 -6.55 -8.64 -15.11
C LEU A 238 -6.85 -9.83 -14.19
N TYR A 239 -8.12 -9.96 -13.77
CA TYR A 239 -8.60 -11.01 -12.87
C TYR A 239 -9.42 -12.09 -13.59
N ASP A 240 -9.21 -12.27 -14.91
CA ASP A 240 -9.86 -13.32 -15.66
C ASP A 240 -9.56 -14.70 -15.05
N GLY A 241 -10.63 -15.50 -14.85
CA GLY A 241 -10.55 -16.80 -14.17
C GLY A 241 -10.50 -16.78 -12.64
N CYS A 242 -10.36 -15.60 -12.00
CA CYS A 242 -10.41 -15.43 -10.53
C CYS A 242 -11.22 -14.21 -10.08
N TRP A 243 -12.10 -13.71 -10.94
CA TRP A 243 -12.90 -12.51 -10.65
C TRP A 243 -13.69 -12.60 -9.34
N GLU A 244 -14.33 -13.75 -9.09
CA GLU A 244 -15.16 -13.98 -7.89
C GLU A 244 -14.36 -13.80 -6.58
N ASP A 245 -13.06 -14.13 -6.60
CA ASP A 245 -12.18 -13.97 -5.44
C ASP A 245 -11.86 -12.49 -5.13
N HIS A 246 -12.02 -11.60 -6.12
CA HIS A 246 -11.69 -10.17 -6.05
C HIS A 246 -12.91 -9.25 -6.06
N ALA A 247 -14.07 -9.72 -6.50
CA ALA A 247 -15.26 -8.91 -6.76
C ALA A 247 -15.73 -8.11 -5.53
N GLU A 248 -15.73 -8.71 -4.35
CA GLU A 248 -16.11 -8.01 -3.11
C GLU A 248 -15.16 -6.85 -2.80
N PHE A 249 -13.85 -7.09 -2.87
CA PHE A 249 -12.84 -6.05 -2.63
C PHE A 249 -12.93 -4.93 -3.68
N ILE A 250 -13.05 -5.28 -4.96
CA ILE A 250 -13.19 -4.31 -6.06
C ILE A 250 -14.47 -3.49 -5.88
N GLY A 251 -15.57 -4.09 -5.44
CA GLY A 251 -16.82 -3.38 -5.13
C GLY A 251 -16.64 -2.34 -4.01
N LYS A 252 -15.92 -2.69 -2.94
CA LYS A 252 -15.56 -1.76 -1.87
C LYS A 252 -14.67 -0.62 -2.37
N CYS A 253 -13.67 -0.93 -3.20
CA CYS A 253 -12.79 0.07 -3.83
C CYS A 253 -13.59 1.04 -4.73
N HIS A 254 -14.59 0.53 -5.44
CA HIS A 254 -15.46 1.37 -6.25
C HIS A 254 -16.35 2.29 -5.39
N SER A 255 -16.92 1.79 -4.30
CA SER A 255 -17.65 2.63 -3.33
C SER A 255 -16.75 3.73 -2.76
N GLU A 256 -15.49 3.40 -2.44
CA GLU A 256 -14.49 4.38 -2.00
C GLU A 256 -14.23 5.46 -3.06
N TYR A 257 -14.04 5.07 -4.32
CA TYR A 257 -13.88 6.00 -5.43
C TYR A 257 -15.06 6.97 -5.55
N GLN A 258 -16.30 6.49 -5.41
CA GLN A 258 -17.49 7.33 -5.48
C GLN A 258 -17.51 8.39 -4.37
N VAL A 259 -17.15 8.04 -3.14
CA VAL A 259 -17.08 8.99 -2.03
C VAL A 259 -15.97 10.01 -2.27
N LEU A 260 -14.76 9.55 -2.64
CA LEU A 260 -13.58 10.41 -2.81
C LEU A 260 -13.70 11.37 -4.00
N THR A 261 -14.48 11.05 -5.02
CA THR A 261 -14.75 11.95 -6.15
C THR A 261 -15.99 12.82 -5.94
N GLY A 262 -16.99 12.34 -5.19
CA GLY A 262 -18.25 13.02 -4.97
C GLY A 262 -18.25 14.04 -3.83
N GLN A 263 -17.32 13.93 -2.87
CA GLN A 263 -17.33 14.71 -1.63
C GLN A 263 -15.95 15.29 -1.29
N ASP A 264 -15.92 16.39 -0.50
CA ASP A 264 -14.69 17.05 -0.06
C ASP A 264 -14.20 16.41 1.26
N VAL A 265 -13.57 15.25 1.18
CA VAL A 265 -13.14 14.45 2.34
C VAL A 265 -12.05 15.17 3.13
N VAL A 266 -11.05 15.74 2.45
CA VAL A 266 -9.91 16.44 3.05
C VAL A 266 -10.35 17.63 3.92
N LYS A 267 -11.36 18.37 3.49
CA LYS A 267 -11.88 19.54 4.23
C LYS A 267 -12.49 19.17 5.59
N GLN A 268 -12.80 17.90 5.81
CA GLN A 268 -13.39 17.44 7.07
C GLN A 268 -12.33 17.07 8.13
N PHE A 269 -11.06 16.99 7.74
CA PHE A 269 -10.02 16.57 8.67
C PHE A 269 -9.52 17.74 9.53
N ASN A 270 -9.46 17.51 10.82
CA ASN A 270 -8.82 18.42 11.77
C ASN A 270 -7.34 18.05 11.92
N GLY A 271 -6.51 18.52 10.98
CA GLY A 271 -5.08 18.24 10.93
C GLY A 271 -4.38 18.93 9.77
N GLU A 272 -3.05 18.83 9.73
CA GLU A 272 -2.23 19.29 8.62
C GLU A 272 -2.17 18.20 7.55
N ILE A 273 -2.69 18.48 6.38
CA ILE A 273 -2.56 17.58 5.23
C ILE A 273 -1.13 17.67 4.70
N THR A 274 -0.46 16.53 4.56
CA THR A 274 0.96 16.44 4.24
C THR A 274 1.28 15.26 3.32
N VAL A 275 2.56 15.10 3.01
CA VAL A 275 3.12 13.96 2.27
C VAL A 275 4.29 13.35 3.05
N TYR A 276 4.67 12.14 2.73
CA TYR A 276 5.79 11.45 3.39
C TYR A 276 7.10 12.24 3.34
N ALA A 277 7.41 12.92 2.27
CA ALA A 277 8.63 13.71 2.14
C ALA A 277 8.73 14.89 3.14
N LYS A 278 7.67 15.19 3.90
CA LYS A 278 7.59 16.29 4.88
C LYS A 278 7.39 15.83 6.33
N ILE A 279 7.59 14.55 6.62
CA ILE A 279 7.45 14.00 7.99
C ILE A 279 8.79 13.76 8.68
#